data_b6d6fde9f8c670a95b355eadc406f0e1
#
_entry.id   b6d6fde9f8c670a95b355eadc406f0e1
#
_cell.length_a   1.000
_cell.length_b   1.000
_cell.length_c   1.000
_cell.angle_alpha   90.00
_cell.angle_beta   90.00
_cell.angle_gamma   90.00
#
_symmetry.space_group_name_H-M   'P 1'
#
loop_
_entity.id
_entity.type
_entity.pdbx_description
1 polymer ?
#
loop_
_entity_poly.entity_id
_entity_poly.type
_entity_poly.pdbx_seq_one_letter_code
_entity_poly.pdbx_strand_id
1 'polypeptide(L)'
;SAPPGLPERETAPPEPAVAVRQGTWAAVLIMVGSWGVGWLPMTPDSVFSGSTLLNPLRVNLPGVLASTLLLASGSLLLVRAWLVLGRSLRGRWEGHGRLVSRAAWQWSAPLMLALPIFSRDVFSYLQQGRLLALGLDPYTQGVSALPGWFMQGADSIWAESPSPYGPLFLLCAEAIW
;
A
#
# COMPACT_ATOMS: atom_id res chain seq x y z
N SER A 1 2.90 -56.73 -21.98
CA SER A 1 2.01 -55.63 -22.38
C SER A 1 1.78 -54.75 -21.16
N ALA A 2 2.36 -53.54 -21.17
CA ALA A 2 2.13 -52.55 -20.13
C ALA A 2 0.71 -51.96 -20.31
N PRO A 3 -0.02 -51.64 -19.23
CA PRO A 3 -1.33 -51.00 -19.34
C PRO A 3 -1.18 -49.59 -19.93
N PRO A 4 -2.15 -49.10 -20.70
CA PRO A 4 -2.15 -47.76 -21.26
C PRO A 4 -2.14 -46.76 -20.11
N GLY A 5 -1.15 -45.82 -20.12
CA GLY A 5 -1.03 -44.77 -19.13
C GLY A 5 -2.32 -43.95 -19.08
N LEU A 6 -2.81 -43.71 -17.86
CA LEU A 6 -3.94 -42.79 -17.60
C LEU A 6 -3.56 -41.43 -18.18
N PRO A 7 -4.46 -40.76 -18.90
CA PRO A 7 -4.19 -39.42 -19.40
C PRO A 7 -3.89 -38.48 -18.19
N GLU A 8 -2.71 -37.87 -18.19
CA GLU A 8 -2.37 -36.82 -17.27
C GLU A 8 -3.51 -35.78 -17.36
N ARG A 9 -4.18 -35.54 -16.27
CA ARG A 9 -5.17 -34.45 -16.17
C ARG A 9 -4.40 -33.13 -16.34
N GLU A 10 -4.31 -32.70 -17.56
CA GLU A 10 -3.88 -31.35 -17.89
C GLU A 10 -4.89 -30.41 -17.20
N THR A 11 -4.51 -29.91 -16.02
CA THR A 11 -5.36 -28.95 -15.27
C THR A 11 -5.47 -27.71 -16.13
N ALA A 12 -6.67 -27.47 -16.65
CA ALA A 12 -6.95 -26.29 -17.43
C ALA A 12 -6.44 -25.04 -16.69
N PRO A 13 -5.76 -24.10 -17.38
CA PRO A 13 -5.25 -22.92 -16.73
C PRO A 13 -6.42 -22.18 -16.03
N PRO A 14 -6.22 -21.72 -14.79
CA PRO A 14 -7.28 -21.02 -14.04
C PRO A 14 -7.79 -19.83 -14.84
N GLU A 15 -9.11 -19.67 -14.86
CA GLU A 15 -9.74 -18.56 -15.60
C GLU A 15 -9.18 -17.21 -15.12
N PRO A 16 -8.83 -16.30 -16.04
CA PRO A 16 -8.26 -14.99 -15.68
C PRO A 16 -9.16 -14.19 -14.72
N ALA A 17 -10.48 -14.35 -14.81
CA ALA A 17 -11.44 -13.72 -13.90
C ALA A 17 -11.28 -14.15 -12.44
N VAL A 18 -10.91 -15.41 -12.20
CA VAL A 18 -10.61 -15.94 -10.86
C VAL A 18 -9.38 -15.27 -10.28
N ALA A 19 -8.32 -15.07 -11.09
CA ALA A 19 -7.12 -14.37 -10.66
C ALA A 19 -7.41 -12.92 -10.27
N VAL A 20 -8.23 -12.21 -11.06
CA VAL A 20 -8.64 -10.82 -10.74
C VAL A 20 -9.36 -10.78 -9.40
N ARG A 21 -10.33 -11.65 -9.16
CA ARG A 21 -11.07 -11.73 -7.89
C ARG A 21 -10.17 -12.07 -6.71
N GLN A 22 -9.25 -13.02 -6.87
CA GLN A 22 -8.27 -13.37 -5.83
C GLN A 22 -7.39 -12.17 -5.48
N GLY A 23 -6.89 -11.43 -6.47
CA GLY A 23 -6.09 -10.22 -6.25
C GLY A 23 -6.87 -9.11 -5.55
N THR A 24 -8.18 -8.97 -5.83
CA THR A 24 -9.03 -8.01 -5.12
C THR A 24 -9.15 -8.36 -3.63
N TRP A 25 -9.42 -9.61 -3.30
CA TRP A 25 -9.43 -10.05 -1.90
C TRP A 25 -8.07 -9.91 -1.22
N ALA A 26 -7.00 -10.22 -1.95
CA ALA A 26 -5.64 -10.01 -1.46
C ALA A 26 -5.36 -8.54 -1.10
N ALA A 27 -5.77 -7.61 -1.96
CA ALA A 27 -5.63 -6.17 -1.72
C ALA A 27 -6.45 -5.72 -0.50
N VAL A 28 -7.66 -6.26 -0.31
CA VAL A 28 -8.47 -6.00 0.89
C VAL A 28 -7.80 -6.53 2.16
N LEU A 29 -7.21 -7.73 2.12
CA LEU A 29 -6.48 -8.29 3.26
C LEU A 29 -5.25 -7.44 3.62
N ILE A 30 -4.52 -6.96 2.62
CA ILE A 30 -3.39 -6.05 2.82
C ILE A 30 -3.86 -4.75 3.46
N MET A 31 -4.93 -4.14 2.93
CA MET A 31 -5.51 -2.92 3.46
C MET A 31 -5.88 -3.08 4.94
N VAL A 32 -6.69 -4.08 5.27
CA VAL A 32 -7.13 -4.32 6.66
C VAL A 32 -5.94 -4.66 7.56
N GLY A 33 -5.03 -5.51 7.12
CA GLY A 33 -3.81 -5.84 7.87
C GLY A 33 -2.93 -4.61 8.12
N SER A 34 -2.84 -3.70 7.15
CA SER A 34 -2.07 -2.46 7.30
C SER A 34 -2.62 -1.55 8.41
N TRP A 35 -3.92 -1.57 8.67
CA TRP A 35 -4.53 -0.75 9.73
C TRP A 35 -4.02 -1.12 11.14
N GLY A 36 -3.61 -2.36 11.35
CA GLY A 36 -3.03 -2.80 12.62
C GLY A 36 -1.53 -2.57 12.75
N VAL A 37 -0.76 -2.61 11.65
CA VAL A 37 0.72 -2.57 11.69
C VAL A 37 1.34 -1.44 10.89
N GLY A 38 0.58 -0.74 10.04
CA GLY A 38 1.08 0.37 9.24
C GLY A 38 1.39 1.62 10.06
N TRP A 39 2.16 2.53 9.49
CA TRP A 39 2.54 3.78 10.13
C TRP A 39 1.37 4.75 10.21
N LEU A 40 1.23 5.39 11.38
CA LEU A 40 0.27 6.48 11.63
C LEU A 40 0.97 7.61 12.39
N PRO A 41 0.60 8.88 12.14
CA PRO A 41 1.06 10.00 12.96
C PRO A 41 0.65 9.83 14.42
N MET A 42 1.56 10.11 15.34
CA MET A 42 1.35 9.99 16.79
C MET A 42 0.98 11.33 17.43
N THR A 43 0.23 12.18 16.73
CA THR A 43 -0.23 13.45 17.31
C THR A 43 -1.51 13.24 18.11
N PRO A 44 -1.70 13.94 19.25
CA PRO A 44 -2.93 13.85 20.04
C PRO A 44 -4.19 14.20 19.23
N ASP A 45 -4.07 15.12 18.28
CA ASP A 45 -5.15 15.60 17.40
C ASP A 45 -5.42 14.68 16.20
N SER A 46 -4.66 13.59 16.05
CA SER A 46 -4.90 12.63 14.99
C SER A 46 -6.28 11.97 15.17
N VAL A 47 -7.13 12.05 14.14
CA VAL A 47 -8.44 11.36 14.10
C VAL A 47 -8.33 9.85 14.39
N PHE A 48 -7.14 9.30 14.29
CA PHE A 48 -6.86 7.87 14.50
C PHE A 48 -6.42 7.55 15.92
N SER A 49 -5.94 8.53 16.72
CA SER A 49 -5.39 8.29 18.06
C SER A 49 -6.41 7.76 19.05
N GLY A 50 -7.70 8.12 18.89
CA GLY A 50 -8.81 7.65 19.74
C GLY A 50 -9.72 6.59 19.08
N SER A 51 -9.35 6.04 17.93
CA SER A 51 -10.23 5.15 17.18
C SER A 51 -10.48 3.81 17.91
N THR A 52 -11.74 3.57 18.27
CA THR A 52 -12.18 2.30 18.88
C THR A 52 -12.02 1.10 17.96
N LEU A 53 -11.94 1.30 16.65
CA LEU A 53 -11.73 0.25 15.65
C LEU A 53 -10.24 -0.09 15.48
N LEU A 54 -9.36 0.91 15.50
CA LEU A 54 -7.94 0.72 15.24
C LEU A 54 -7.17 0.31 16.50
N ASN A 55 -7.54 0.82 17.68
CA ASN A 55 -6.86 0.52 18.93
C ASN A 55 -6.75 -0.98 19.22
N PRO A 56 -7.81 -1.81 19.12
CA PRO A 56 -7.69 -3.25 19.36
C PRO A 56 -6.72 -3.95 18.42
N LEU A 57 -6.62 -3.48 17.16
CA LEU A 57 -5.72 -4.04 16.14
C LEU A 57 -4.25 -3.68 16.38
N ARG A 58 -3.99 -2.54 17.04
CA ARG A 58 -2.64 -1.94 17.17
C ARG A 58 -2.00 -2.13 18.54
N VAL A 59 -2.79 -2.21 19.60
CA VAL A 59 -2.32 -2.24 20.99
C VAL A 59 -2.30 -3.66 21.55
N ASN A 60 -3.29 -4.47 21.21
CA ASN A 60 -3.42 -5.82 21.73
C ASN A 60 -2.62 -6.83 20.91
N LEU A 61 -1.87 -7.71 21.57
CA LEU A 61 -1.09 -8.75 20.89
C LEU A 61 -1.90 -9.58 19.89
N PRO A 62 -3.12 -10.07 20.21
CA PRO A 62 -3.94 -10.79 19.23
C PRO A 62 -4.28 -9.95 18.00
N GLY A 63 -4.57 -8.66 18.17
CA GLY A 63 -4.88 -7.73 17.09
C GLY A 63 -3.67 -7.51 16.16
N VAL A 64 -2.49 -7.26 16.73
CA VAL A 64 -1.24 -7.10 15.99
C VAL A 64 -0.89 -8.39 15.22
N LEU A 65 -1.00 -9.55 15.86
CA LEU A 65 -0.75 -10.84 15.20
C LEU A 65 -1.74 -11.10 14.06
N ALA A 66 -3.03 -10.87 14.28
CA ALA A 66 -4.05 -11.01 13.24
C ALA A 66 -3.76 -10.07 12.06
N SER A 67 -3.45 -8.81 12.33
CA SER A 67 -3.12 -7.81 11.31
C SER A 67 -1.88 -8.20 10.51
N THR A 68 -0.85 -8.70 11.17
CA THR A 68 0.38 -9.19 10.52
C THR A 68 0.09 -10.41 9.62
N LEU A 69 -0.73 -11.35 10.10
CA LEU A 69 -1.13 -12.53 9.32
C LEU A 69 -1.98 -12.16 8.11
N LEU A 70 -2.91 -11.20 8.26
CA LEU A 70 -3.72 -10.68 7.16
C LEU A 70 -2.82 -10.01 6.11
N LEU A 71 -1.88 -9.18 6.54
CA LEU A 71 -0.94 -8.52 5.65
C LEU A 71 -0.06 -9.53 4.88
N ALA A 72 0.53 -10.49 5.60
CA ALA A 72 1.40 -11.50 5.00
C ALA A 72 0.63 -12.40 4.02
N SER A 73 -0.53 -12.92 4.43
CA SER A 73 -1.36 -13.77 3.56
C SER A 73 -1.90 -13.00 2.36
N GLY A 74 -2.32 -11.75 2.55
CA GLY A 74 -2.74 -10.87 1.47
C GLY A 74 -1.62 -10.64 0.45
N SER A 75 -0.40 -10.36 0.92
CA SER A 75 0.77 -10.15 0.04
C SER A 75 1.09 -11.40 -0.78
N LEU A 76 1.12 -12.57 -0.15
CA LEU A 76 1.36 -13.84 -0.84
C LEU A 76 0.26 -14.15 -1.88
N LEU A 77 -1.00 -13.90 -1.51
CA LEU A 77 -2.14 -14.11 -2.39
C LEU A 77 -2.14 -13.14 -3.57
N LEU A 78 -1.72 -11.88 -3.36
CA LEU A 78 -1.60 -10.89 -4.43
C LEU A 78 -0.50 -11.27 -5.44
N VAL A 79 0.66 -11.71 -4.95
CA VAL A 79 1.74 -12.21 -5.81
C VAL A 79 1.27 -13.43 -6.61
N ARG A 80 0.58 -14.37 -5.96
CA ARG A 80 0.01 -15.53 -6.64
C ARG A 80 -1.00 -15.12 -7.72
N ALA A 81 -1.93 -14.21 -7.39
CA ALA A 81 -2.93 -13.72 -8.33
C ALA A 81 -2.28 -13.03 -9.55
N TRP A 82 -1.23 -12.22 -9.32
CA TRP A 82 -0.45 -11.59 -10.38
C TRP A 82 0.24 -12.62 -11.30
N LEU A 83 0.88 -13.64 -10.71
CA LEU A 83 1.54 -14.70 -11.48
C LEU A 83 0.53 -15.53 -12.30
N VAL A 84 -0.62 -15.86 -11.71
CA VAL A 84 -1.69 -16.61 -12.40
C VAL A 84 -2.25 -15.78 -13.55
N LEU A 85 -2.55 -14.51 -13.32
CA LEU A 85 -3.03 -13.59 -14.36
C LEU A 85 -2.00 -13.47 -15.49
N GLY A 86 -0.73 -13.25 -15.15
CA GLY A 86 0.34 -13.15 -16.14
C GLY A 86 0.53 -14.41 -16.98
N ARG A 87 0.41 -15.61 -16.36
CA ARG A 87 0.48 -16.88 -17.09
C ARG A 87 -0.72 -17.09 -18.01
N SER A 88 -1.93 -16.74 -17.57
CA SER A 88 -3.15 -16.90 -18.37
C SER A 88 -3.20 -15.97 -19.58
N LEU A 89 -2.44 -14.86 -19.54
CA LEU A 89 -2.38 -13.87 -20.63
C LEU A 89 -1.18 -14.08 -21.57
N ARG A 90 -0.28 -15.02 -21.31
CA ARG A 90 0.87 -15.29 -22.19
C ARG A 90 0.41 -15.64 -23.61
N GLY A 91 0.89 -14.89 -24.58
CA GLY A 91 0.55 -15.09 -26.00
C GLY A 91 -0.87 -14.67 -26.40
N ARG A 92 -1.64 -14.03 -25.49
CA ARG A 92 -3.05 -13.63 -25.71
C ARG A 92 -3.30 -12.18 -25.34
N TRP A 93 -2.38 -11.27 -25.58
CA TRP A 93 -2.53 -9.87 -25.20
C TRP A 93 -3.64 -9.13 -25.95
N GLU A 94 -3.91 -9.53 -27.21
CA GLU A 94 -4.95 -8.93 -28.00
C GLU A 94 -6.34 -9.21 -27.39
N GLY A 95 -7.11 -8.15 -27.18
CA GLY A 95 -8.45 -8.22 -26.58
C GLY A 95 -8.52 -8.25 -25.05
N HIS A 96 -7.42 -8.40 -24.31
CA HIS A 96 -7.43 -8.53 -22.85
C HIS A 96 -7.16 -7.20 -22.10
N GLY A 97 -6.98 -6.08 -22.77
CA GLY A 97 -6.70 -4.79 -22.16
C GLY A 97 -7.73 -4.38 -21.10
N ARG A 98 -9.02 -4.62 -21.33
CA ARG A 98 -10.09 -4.34 -20.36
C ARG A 98 -9.94 -5.17 -19.07
N LEU A 99 -9.52 -6.43 -19.19
CA LEU A 99 -9.32 -7.30 -18.03
C LEU A 99 -8.15 -6.85 -17.19
N VAL A 100 -7.02 -6.49 -17.81
CA VAL A 100 -5.83 -5.97 -17.14
C VAL A 100 -6.14 -4.63 -16.45
N SER A 101 -6.82 -3.72 -17.15
CA SER A 101 -7.25 -2.45 -16.56
C SER A 101 -8.19 -2.67 -15.37
N ARG A 102 -9.15 -3.61 -15.49
CA ARG A 102 -10.02 -3.97 -14.37
C ARG A 102 -9.24 -4.53 -13.18
N ALA A 103 -8.27 -5.42 -13.41
CA ALA A 103 -7.41 -5.94 -12.36
C ALA A 103 -6.64 -4.81 -11.67
N ALA A 104 -6.02 -3.92 -12.46
CA ALA A 104 -5.28 -2.78 -11.94
C ALA A 104 -6.16 -1.91 -11.02
N TRP A 105 -7.34 -1.51 -11.46
CA TRP A 105 -8.28 -0.70 -10.66
C TRP A 105 -8.77 -1.43 -9.41
N GLN A 106 -9.21 -2.68 -9.54
CA GLN A 106 -9.76 -3.44 -8.42
C GLN A 106 -8.71 -3.75 -7.35
N TRP A 107 -7.45 -3.93 -7.74
CA TRP A 107 -6.35 -4.17 -6.78
C TRP A 107 -5.84 -2.87 -6.17
N SER A 108 -5.75 -1.80 -6.96
CA SER A 108 -5.27 -0.50 -6.46
C SER A 108 -6.27 0.19 -5.52
N ALA A 109 -7.57 0.10 -5.76
CA ALA A 109 -8.57 0.81 -4.99
C ALA A 109 -8.52 0.50 -3.48
N PRO A 110 -8.48 -0.78 -3.01
CA PRO A 110 -8.29 -1.07 -1.59
C PRO A 110 -6.91 -0.61 -1.09
N LEU A 111 -5.84 -0.75 -1.89
CA LEU A 111 -4.49 -0.38 -1.49
C LEU A 111 -4.32 1.13 -1.30
N MET A 112 -5.12 1.97 -1.96
CA MET A 112 -5.15 3.42 -1.71
C MET A 112 -5.64 3.76 -0.30
N LEU A 113 -6.38 2.88 0.36
CA LEU A 113 -6.85 3.02 1.74
C LEU A 113 -5.94 2.29 2.74
N ALA A 114 -4.88 1.63 2.28
CA ALA A 114 -3.90 1.00 3.14
C ALA A 114 -3.00 2.04 3.78
N LEU A 115 -2.63 1.80 5.05
CA LEU A 115 -1.64 2.62 5.71
C LEU A 115 -0.24 2.29 5.18
N PRO A 116 0.69 3.25 5.18
CA PRO A 116 2.08 3.02 4.80
C PRO A 116 2.72 1.91 5.65
N ILE A 117 3.31 0.90 5.01
CA ILE A 117 3.80 -0.30 5.68
C ILE A 117 5.33 -0.32 5.73
N PHE A 118 5.98 -0.01 4.61
CA PHE A 118 7.42 -0.18 4.43
C PHE A 118 8.21 1.11 4.64
N SER A 119 7.58 2.26 4.46
CA SER A 119 8.24 3.56 4.50
C SER A 119 7.31 4.61 5.11
N ARG A 120 7.90 5.62 5.72
CA ARG A 120 7.22 6.82 6.22
C ARG A 120 7.34 8.00 5.24
N ASP A 121 7.80 7.77 4.03
CA ASP A 121 8.07 8.83 3.06
C ASP A 121 6.85 9.69 2.74
N VAL A 122 5.64 9.10 2.71
CA VAL A 122 4.41 9.85 2.51
C VAL A 122 4.24 10.98 3.54
N PHE A 123 4.62 10.74 4.79
CA PHE A 123 4.56 11.77 5.83
C PHE A 123 5.66 12.81 5.65
N SER A 124 6.85 12.42 5.19
CA SER A 124 7.90 13.35 4.82
C SER A 124 7.47 14.25 3.65
N TYR A 125 6.75 13.69 2.67
CA TYR A 125 6.20 14.45 1.55
C TYR A 125 5.16 15.49 2.00
N LEU A 126 4.25 15.10 2.88
CA LEU A 126 3.28 16.04 3.46
C LEU A 126 3.96 17.14 4.29
N GLN A 127 5.03 16.80 5.02
CA GLN A 127 5.80 17.79 5.78
C GLN A 127 6.54 18.79 4.87
N GLN A 128 6.97 18.39 3.67
CA GLN A 128 7.54 19.32 2.70
C GLN A 128 6.50 20.33 2.19
N GLY A 129 5.25 19.92 1.99
CA GLY A 129 4.14 20.83 1.73
C GLY A 129 3.88 21.80 2.90
N ARG A 130 3.97 21.31 4.14
CA ARG A 130 3.84 22.13 5.35
C ARG A 130 4.96 23.17 5.48
N LEU A 131 6.22 22.84 5.10
CA LEU A 131 7.30 23.83 5.03
C LEU A 131 6.88 25.01 4.17
N LEU A 132 6.38 24.72 2.97
CA LEU A 132 5.94 25.77 2.03
C LEU A 132 4.76 26.58 2.59
N ALA A 133 3.75 25.93 3.16
CA ALA A 133 2.60 26.56 3.77
C ALA A 133 2.96 27.52 4.92
N LEU A 134 4.05 27.25 5.64
CA LEU A 134 4.59 28.09 6.71
C LEU A 134 5.59 29.15 6.21
N GLY A 135 5.78 29.29 4.90
CA GLY A 135 6.69 30.26 4.30
C GLY A 135 8.16 29.88 4.41
N LEU A 136 8.47 28.62 4.73
CA LEU A 136 9.83 28.10 4.74
C LEU A 136 10.18 27.55 3.35
N ASP A 137 11.47 27.59 2.99
CA ASP A 137 11.92 27.11 1.69
C ASP A 137 12.32 25.62 1.74
N PRO A 138 11.51 24.71 1.15
CA PRO A 138 11.84 23.27 1.15
C PRO A 138 13.11 22.91 0.40
N TYR A 139 13.65 23.82 -0.45
CA TYR A 139 14.87 23.57 -1.19
C TYR A 139 16.15 23.89 -0.40
N THR A 140 16.01 24.60 0.70
CA THR A 140 17.15 24.96 1.57
C THR A 140 17.02 24.39 2.97
N GLN A 141 15.82 23.97 3.38
CA GLN A 141 15.52 23.47 4.72
C GLN A 141 14.90 22.09 4.68
N GLY A 142 15.32 21.22 5.59
CA GLY A 142 14.71 19.91 5.80
C GLY A 142 13.48 20.00 6.70
N VAL A 143 12.70 18.92 6.77
CA VAL A 143 11.48 18.84 7.60
C VAL A 143 11.76 18.98 9.09
N SER A 144 12.99 18.82 9.55
CA SER A 144 13.43 19.08 10.93
C SER A 144 13.24 20.52 11.38
N ALA A 145 13.15 21.48 10.46
CA ALA A 145 12.82 22.87 10.77
C ALA A 145 11.38 23.05 11.30
N LEU A 146 10.51 22.04 11.13
CA LEU A 146 9.11 22.10 11.55
C LEU A 146 8.95 21.61 13.00
N PRO A 147 8.15 22.31 13.84
CA PRO A 147 7.85 21.80 15.16
C PRO A 147 7.02 20.51 15.06
N GLY A 148 7.42 19.49 15.85
CA GLY A 148 6.70 18.23 15.94
C GLY A 148 6.79 17.32 14.69
N TRP A 149 7.71 17.56 13.77
CA TRP A 149 7.88 16.81 12.53
C TRP A 149 7.94 15.29 12.72
N PHE A 150 8.64 14.82 13.75
CA PHE A 150 8.78 13.38 14.05
C PHE A 150 7.46 12.77 14.51
N MET A 151 6.72 13.47 15.39
CA MET A 151 5.41 13.02 15.88
C MET A 151 4.36 12.97 14.76
N GLN A 152 4.53 13.80 13.73
CA GLN A 152 3.68 13.81 12.54
C GLN A 152 4.09 12.75 11.50
N GLY A 153 5.00 11.87 11.85
CA GLY A 153 5.30 10.65 11.10
C GLY A 153 6.48 10.74 10.13
N ALA A 154 7.11 11.91 9.94
CA ALA A 154 8.25 12.02 9.06
C ALA A 154 9.42 11.14 9.53
N ASP A 155 10.21 10.63 8.58
CA ASP A 155 11.37 9.80 8.88
C ASP A 155 12.59 10.66 9.20
N SER A 156 13.34 10.23 10.23
CA SER A 156 14.57 10.90 10.65
C SER A 156 15.68 10.85 9.58
N ILE A 157 15.66 9.85 8.70
CA ILE A 157 16.64 9.71 7.62
C ILE A 157 16.63 10.93 6.68
N TRP A 158 15.44 11.48 6.44
CA TRP A 158 15.22 12.59 5.51
C TRP A 158 14.99 13.94 6.21
N ALA A 159 15.08 13.97 7.54
CA ALA A 159 14.69 15.14 8.32
C ALA A 159 15.49 16.39 7.98
N GLU A 160 16.79 16.25 7.75
CA GLU A 160 17.70 17.35 7.43
C GLU A 160 17.83 17.60 5.92
N SER A 161 17.25 16.72 5.09
CA SER A 161 17.46 16.79 3.64
C SER A 161 16.50 17.80 3.00
N PRO A 162 16.99 18.74 2.19
CA PRO A 162 16.14 19.56 1.33
C PRO A 162 15.35 18.72 0.34
N SER A 163 14.25 19.29 -0.15
CA SER A 163 13.38 18.59 -1.11
C SER A 163 14.08 18.36 -2.45
N PRO A 164 14.11 17.11 -2.95
CA PRO A 164 14.59 16.83 -4.30
C PRO A 164 13.50 17.01 -5.37
N TYR A 165 12.27 17.36 -4.98
CA TYR A 165 11.10 17.35 -5.85
C TYR A 165 10.85 18.70 -6.51
N GLY A 166 10.23 18.66 -7.70
CA GLY A 166 9.89 19.88 -8.44
C GLY A 166 8.74 20.70 -7.80
N PRO A 167 8.59 21.97 -8.19
CA PRO A 167 7.65 22.91 -7.57
C PRO A 167 6.19 22.46 -7.66
N LEU A 168 5.78 21.78 -8.73
CA LEU A 168 4.42 21.28 -8.86
C LEU A 168 4.07 20.26 -7.77
N PHE A 169 5.02 19.37 -7.43
CA PHE A 169 4.84 18.42 -6.34
C PHE A 169 4.65 19.15 -4.99
N LEU A 170 5.49 20.14 -4.72
CA LEU A 170 5.43 20.91 -3.47
C LEU A 170 4.12 21.69 -3.34
N LEU A 171 3.62 22.30 -4.42
CA LEU A 171 2.32 22.98 -4.46
C LEU A 171 1.16 21.98 -4.22
N CYS A 172 1.22 20.79 -4.80
CA CYS A 172 0.23 19.75 -4.51
C CYS A 172 0.27 19.29 -3.05
N ALA A 173 1.46 19.13 -2.48
CA ALA A 173 1.64 18.75 -1.08
C ALA A 173 1.17 19.86 -0.12
N GLU A 174 1.41 21.13 -0.45
CA GLU A 174 0.89 22.30 0.28
C GLU A 174 -0.64 22.33 0.28
N ALA A 175 -1.27 22.06 -0.88
CA ALA A 175 -2.73 22.11 -1.01
C ALA A 175 -3.45 21.00 -0.22
N ILE A 176 -2.74 19.96 0.21
CA ILE A 176 -3.30 18.87 1.03
C ILE A 176 -3.16 19.17 2.52
N TRP A 177 -2.22 20.04 2.88
CA TRP A 177 -1.98 20.44 4.25
C TRP A 177 -3.00 21.47 4.74
#